data_a586548b4fc4360e77be372aff770a85
#
_entry.id   a586548b4fc4360e77be372aff770a85
#
_cell.length_a   1.000
_cell.length_b   1.000
_cell.length_c   1.000
_cell.angle_alpha   90.00
_cell.angle_beta   90.00
_cell.angle_gamma   90.00
#
_symmetry.space_group_name_H-M   'P 1'
#
loop_
_entity.id
_entity.type
_entity.pdbx_description
1 polymer ?
#
loop_
_entity_poly.entity_id
_entity_poly.type
_entity_poly.pdbx_seq_one_letter_code
_entity_poly.pdbx_strand_id
1 'polypeptide(L)'
;EEFRKLRHQLDDQLLAGDVSAGFAIYERYRERLVARLERVTGELHATIQAMDFSKDEVLLTDRDKLDWPADEQAADDLWRKQLKSSVLGLKLAGKEMGAIEELLAKRYKDQQRRMTQVNSEDVYQLYMNSFTELFDPHTNYLSPRSSENFNMNMRLSLEGIGAVLQQ
;
A
#
# COMPACT_ATOMS: atom_id res chain seq x y z
N GLU A 1 -14.46 3.85 -11.52
CA GLU A 1 -15.63 3.59 -12.37
C GLU A 1 -15.75 2.13 -12.83
N GLU A 2 -14.65 1.47 -13.16
CA GLU A 2 -14.59 0.09 -13.70
C GLU A 2 -15.40 -0.92 -12.86
N PHE A 3 -15.30 -0.84 -11.54
CA PHE A 3 -16.00 -1.75 -10.61
C PHE A 3 -17.30 -1.18 -10.02
N ARG A 4 -17.73 0.03 -10.43
CA ARG A 4 -18.94 0.67 -9.88
C ARG A 4 -20.20 -0.19 -10.04
N LYS A 5 -20.31 -0.92 -11.15
CA LYS A 5 -21.44 -1.83 -11.44
C LYS A 5 -21.51 -3.02 -10.48
N LEU A 6 -20.41 -3.39 -9.82
CA LEU A 6 -20.36 -4.50 -8.87
C LEU A 6 -20.84 -4.12 -7.46
N ARG A 7 -20.97 -2.80 -7.16
CA ARG A 7 -21.22 -2.29 -5.80
C ARG A 7 -22.46 -2.89 -5.10
N HIS A 8 -23.44 -3.37 -5.87
CA HIS A 8 -24.69 -3.95 -5.37
C HIS A 8 -24.77 -5.47 -5.59
N GLN A 9 -23.64 -6.11 -5.84
CA GLN A 9 -23.56 -7.54 -6.12
C GLN A 9 -22.48 -8.23 -5.27
N LEU A 10 -21.61 -7.45 -4.59
CA LEU A 10 -20.47 -8.02 -3.85
C LEU A 10 -20.91 -8.87 -2.67
N ASP A 11 -21.96 -8.46 -1.98
CA ASP A 11 -22.56 -9.18 -0.86
C ASP A 11 -23.24 -10.47 -1.32
N ASP A 12 -24.04 -10.43 -2.38
CA ASP A 12 -24.71 -11.61 -2.96
C ASP A 12 -23.67 -12.60 -3.52
N GLN A 13 -22.63 -12.13 -4.19
CA GLN A 13 -21.54 -12.96 -4.69
C GLN A 13 -20.81 -13.65 -3.53
N LEU A 14 -20.50 -12.91 -2.47
CA LEU A 14 -19.82 -13.45 -1.30
C LEU A 14 -20.69 -14.51 -0.58
N LEU A 15 -22.00 -14.27 -0.46
CA LEU A 15 -22.95 -15.26 0.08
C LEU A 15 -23.02 -16.53 -0.77
N ALA A 16 -22.87 -16.40 -2.09
CA ALA A 16 -22.78 -17.54 -3.01
C ALA A 16 -21.39 -18.22 -3.01
N GLY A 17 -20.42 -17.72 -2.24
CA GLY A 17 -19.04 -18.23 -2.22
C GLY A 17 -18.18 -17.74 -3.39
N ASP A 18 -18.66 -16.78 -4.18
CA ASP A 18 -17.91 -16.17 -5.28
C ASP A 18 -17.11 -14.98 -4.79
N VAL A 19 -15.78 -15.12 -4.74
CA VAL A 19 -14.82 -14.10 -4.33
C VAL A 19 -14.05 -13.51 -5.52
N SER A 20 -14.43 -13.85 -6.74
CA SER A 20 -13.72 -13.44 -7.97
C SER A 20 -13.62 -11.92 -8.12
N ALA A 21 -14.63 -11.17 -7.69
CA ALA A 21 -14.63 -9.72 -7.71
C ALA A 21 -13.50 -9.12 -6.84
N GLY A 22 -13.26 -9.68 -5.65
CA GLY A 22 -12.16 -9.25 -4.77
C GLY A 22 -10.81 -9.42 -5.42
N PHE A 23 -10.56 -10.56 -6.07
CA PHE A 23 -9.34 -10.83 -6.82
C PHE A 23 -9.17 -9.89 -8.02
N ALA A 24 -10.23 -9.66 -8.79
CA ALA A 24 -10.19 -8.76 -9.94
C ALA A 24 -9.88 -7.30 -9.53
N ILE A 25 -10.48 -6.82 -8.44
CA ILE A 25 -10.22 -5.49 -7.88
C ILE A 25 -8.76 -5.39 -7.42
N TYR A 26 -8.27 -6.41 -6.68
CA TYR A 26 -6.90 -6.43 -6.21
C TYR A 26 -5.89 -6.47 -7.36
N GLU A 27 -6.11 -7.31 -8.38
CA GLU A 27 -5.22 -7.39 -9.54
C GLU A 27 -5.12 -6.05 -10.26
N ARG A 28 -6.24 -5.36 -10.44
CA ARG A 28 -6.25 -4.02 -11.04
C ARG A 28 -5.52 -2.98 -10.19
N TYR A 29 -5.67 -3.07 -8.88
CA TYR A 29 -4.90 -2.23 -7.95
C TYR A 29 -3.40 -2.51 -8.08
N ARG A 30 -3.01 -3.78 -8.08
CA ARG A 30 -1.61 -4.23 -8.20
C ARG A 30 -0.97 -3.74 -9.50
N GLU A 31 -1.64 -3.94 -10.64
CA GLU A 31 -1.17 -3.46 -11.94
C GLU A 31 -0.88 -1.96 -11.93
N ARG A 32 -1.84 -1.18 -11.44
CA ARG A 32 -1.72 0.29 -11.40
C ARG A 32 -0.62 0.75 -10.45
N LEU A 33 -0.51 0.11 -9.29
CA LEU A 33 0.52 0.46 -8.31
C LEU A 33 1.91 0.11 -8.83
N VAL A 34 2.11 -1.08 -9.41
CA VAL A 34 3.40 -1.49 -9.97
C VAL A 34 3.82 -0.54 -11.10
N ALA A 35 2.94 -0.26 -12.05
CA ALA A 35 3.22 0.68 -13.13
C ALA A 35 3.58 2.09 -12.60
N ARG A 36 2.89 2.55 -11.55
CA ARG A 36 3.20 3.82 -10.89
C ARG A 36 4.59 3.80 -10.23
N LEU A 37 4.91 2.75 -9.49
CA LEU A 37 6.21 2.60 -8.83
C LEU A 37 7.37 2.51 -9.82
N GLU A 38 7.17 1.82 -10.94
CA GLU A 38 8.16 1.76 -12.03
C GLU A 38 8.44 3.15 -12.60
N ARG A 39 7.38 3.92 -12.92
CA ARG A 39 7.53 5.28 -13.43
C ARG A 39 8.23 6.18 -12.42
N VAL A 40 7.76 6.21 -11.17
CA VAL A 40 8.35 7.04 -10.11
C VAL A 40 9.82 6.68 -9.88
N THR A 41 10.16 5.39 -9.88
CA THR A 41 11.55 4.94 -9.69
C THR A 41 12.42 5.32 -10.88
N GLY A 42 11.91 5.20 -12.11
CA GLY A 42 12.63 5.58 -13.32
C GLY A 42 12.90 7.08 -13.45
N GLU A 43 11.97 7.91 -12.97
CA GLU A 43 12.05 9.37 -13.03
C GLU A 43 12.59 10.01 -11.74
N LEU A 44 12.92 9.21 -10.72
CA LEU A 44 13.23 9.68 -9.36
C LEU A 44 14.35 10.71 -9.34
N HIS A 45 15.48 10.42 -9.98
CA HIS A 45 16.63 11.30 -10.04
C HIS A 45 16.26 12.65 -10.66
N ALA A 46 15.69 12.64 -11.86
CA ALA A 46 15.30 13.85 -12.59
C ALA A 46 14.27 14.68 -11.79
N THR A 47 13.30 14.01 -11.18
CA THR A 47 12.27 14.66 -10.37
C THR A 47 12.88 15.35 -9.14
N ILE A 48 13.80 14.69 -8.43
CA ILE A 48 14.48 15.27 -7.26
C ILE A 48 15.32 16.47 -7.65
N GLN A 49 16.08 16.39 -8.74
CA GLN A 49 16.92 17.49 -9.23
C GLN A 49 16.10 18.71 -9.68
N ALA A 50 14.90 18.51 -10.18
CA ALA A 50 14.00 19.58 -10.59
C ALA A 50 13.19 20.21 -9.44
N MET A 51 13.34 19.72 -8.19
CA MET A 51 12.58 20.23 -7.05
C MET A 51 13.00 21.64 -6.64
N ASP A 52 12.05 22.54 -6.63
CA ASP A 52 12.20 23.88 -6.10
C ASP A 52 11.57 23.94 -4.69
N PHE A 53 12.42 24.03 -3.67
CA PHE A 53 12.00 24.11 -2.27
C PHE A 53 11.67 25.54 -1.81
N SER A 54 11.85 26.56 -2.65
CA SER A 54 11.46 27.92 -2.35
C SER A 54 9.97 28.20 -2.59
N LYS A 55 9.30 27.32 -3.35
CA LYS A 55 7.87 27.45 -3.64
C LYS A 55 7.04 26.88 -2.50
N ASP A 56 6.10 27.68 -2.01
CA ASP A 56 5.08 27.24 -1.09
C ASP A 56 4.09 26.30 -1.80
N GLU A 57 4.02 25.07 -1.33
CA GLU A 57 3.09 24.07 -1.81
C GLU A 57 2.39 23.41 -0.61
N VAL A 58 1.11 23.16 -0.76
CA VAL A 58 0.32 22.51 0.29
C VAL A 58 0.14 21.04 -0.05
N LEU A 59 0.44 20.17 0.93
CA LEU A 59 0.13 18.76 0.90
C LEU A 59 -0.78 18.44 2.09
N LEU A 60 -1.99 18.00 1.83
CA LEU A 60 -2.89 17.51 2.87
C LEU A 60 -2.44 16.10 3.27
N THR A 61 -2.10 15.94 4.55
CA THR A 61 -1.63 14.68 5.13
C THR A 61 -2.78 13.79 5.58
N ASP A 62 -3.85 14.39 6.12
CA ASP A 62 -5.11 13.71 6.40
C ASP A 62 -5.92 13.60 5.11
N ARG A 63 -6.03 12.39 4.58
CA ARG A 63 -6.66 12.11 3.29
C ARG A 63 -7.97 11.33 3.40
N ASP A 64 -8.40 10.99 4.58
CA ASP A 64 -9.60 10.16 4.81
C ASP A 64 -10.88 10.83 4.31
N LYS A 65 -10.87 12.16 4.24
CA LYS A 65 -12.00 12.98 3.77
C LYS A 65 -11.81 13.56 2.39
N LEU A 66 -10.74 13.19 1.69
CA LEU A 66 -10.46 13.72 0.36
C LEU A 66 -10.98 12.78 -0.72
N ASP A 67 -11.53 13.38 -1.77
CA ASP A 67 -11.86 12.64 -2.98
C ASP A 67 -10.60 12.10 -3.67
N TRP A 68 -10.81 11.05 -4.44
CA TRP A 68 -9.78 10.52 -5.32
C TRP A 68 -9.35 11.56 -6.35
N PRO A 69 -8.08 11.57 -6.79
CA PRO A 69 -7.66 12.44 -7.88
C PRO A 69 -8.57 12.29 -9.09
N ALA A 70 -8.99 13.42 -9.67
CA ALA A 70 -9.95 13.43 -10.75
C ALA A 70 -9.43 12.78 -12.04
N ASP A 71 -8.11 12.87 -12.25
CA ASP A 71 -7.43 12.38 -13.43
C ASP A 71 -5.98 11.96 -13.11
N GLU A 72 -5.27 11.49 -14.12
CA GLU A 72 -3.88 11.05 -13.98
C GLU A 72 -2.94 12.22 -13.64
N GLN A 73 -3.19 13.40 -14.19
CA GLN A 73 -2.36 14.58 -13.93
C GLN A 73 -2.47 15.02 -12.46
N ALA A 74 -3.67 15.03 -11.90
CA ALA A 74 -3.91 15.32 -10.48
C ALA A 74 -3.24 14.26 -9.58
N ALA A 75 -3.27 12.98 -9.98
CA ALA A 75 -2.57 11.92 -9.28
C ALA A 75 -1.04 12.10 -9.34
N ASP A 76 -0.50 12.50 -10.47
CA ASP A 76 0.93 12.76 -10.66
C ASP A 76 1.42 13.94 -9.81
N ASP A 77 0.66 15.04 -9.78
CA ASP A 77 0.98 16.20 -8.93
C ASP A 77 0.95 15.83 -7.45
N LEU A 78 -0.01 15.02 -7.04
CA LEU A 78 -0.06 14.52 -5.67
C LEU A 78 1.17 13.69 -5.30
N TRP A 79 1.58 12.75 -6.17
CA TRP A 79 2.78 11.94 -5.97
C TRP A 79 4.04 12.80 -5.94
N ARG A 80 4.14 13.79 -6.81
CA ARG A 80 5.25 14.76 -6.83
C ARG A 80 5.34 15.51 -5.50
N LYS A 81 4.21 15.99 -4.98
CA LYS A 81 4.16 16.69 -3.68
C LYS A 81 4.53 15.77 -2.52
N GLN A 82 4.06 14.52 -2.52
CA GLN A 82 4.44 13.53 -1.51
C GLN A 82 5.94 13.21 -1.55
N LEU A 83 6.50 13.08 -2.74
CA LEU A 83 7.95 12.88 -2.92
C LEU A 83 8.71 14.10 -2.41
N LYS A 84 8.31 15.33 -2.78
CA LYS A 84 8.92 16.57 -2.31
C LYS A 84 8.89 16.69 -0.78
N SER A 85 7.77 16.36 -0.16
CA SER A 85 7.62 16.32 1.30
C SER A 85 8.58 15.31 1.94
N SER A 86 8.72 14.12 1.35
CA SER A 86 9.64 13.08 1.83
C SER A 86 11.10 13.53 1.72
N VAL A 87 11.49 14.13 0.59
CA VAL A 87 12.85 14.68 0.37
C VAL A 87 13.12 15.81 1.37
N LEU A 88 12.17 16.73 1.54
CA LEU A 88 12.31 17.85 2.49
C LEU A 88 12.48 17.34 3.93
N GLY A 89 11.69 16.39 4.38
CA GLY A 89 11.81 15.80 5.70
C GLY A 89 13.18 15.16 5.96
N LEU A 90 13.69 14.41 4.97
CA LEU A 90 15.01 13.79 5.06
C LEU A 90 16.15 14.83 5.03
N LYS A 91 16.00 15.89 4.24
CA LYS A 91 16.95 17.00 4.17
C LYS A 91 17.00 17.79 5.50
N LEU A 92 15.84 18.05 6.10
CA LEU A 92 15.75 18.68 7.42
C LEU A 92 16.33 17.78 8.53
N ALA A 93 16.30 16.46 8.36
CA ALA A 93 16.97 15.51 9.24
C ALA A 93 18.50 15.41 8.99
N GLY A 94 19.07 16.28 8.17
CA GLY A 94 20.51 16.39 7.94
C GLY A 94 21.08 15.37 6.94
N LYS A 95 20.24 14.75 6.10
CA LYS A 95 20.76 13.82 5.09
C LYS A 95 21.19 14.56 3.82
N GLU A 96 22.29 14.10 3.24
CA GLU A 96 22.77 14.58 1.95
C GLU A 96 21.88 14.07 0.80
N MET A 97 21.78 14.87 -0.29
CA MET A 97 20.85 14.58 -1.40
C MET A 97 21.09 13.22 -2.04
N GLY A 98 22.36 12.80 -2.23
CA GLY A 98 22.67 11.47 -2.78
C GLY A 98 22.14 10.32 -1.89
N ALA A 99 22.34 10.42 -0.57
CA ALA A 99 21.82 9.46 0.38
C ALA A 99 20.28 9.44 0.45
N ILE A 100 19.63 10.60 0.26
CA ILE A 100 18.17 10.73 0.17
C ILE A 100 17.66 9.96 -1.06
N GLU A 101 18.28 10.16 -2.21
CA GLU A 101 17.90 9.51 -3.46
C GLU A 101 18.04 7.99 -3.37
N GLU A 102 19.18 7.49 -2.87
CA GLU A 102 19.39 6.05 -2.66
C GLU A 102 18.35 5.44 -1.71
N LEU A 103 18.06 6.14 -0.59
CA LEU A 103 17.07 5.67 0.37
C LEU A 103 15.67 5.59 -0.23
N LEU A 104 15.26 6.60 -1.00
CA LEU A 104 13.94 6.64 -1.64
C LEU A 104 13.85 5.60 -2.77
N ALA A 105 14.91 5.46 -3.58
CA ALA A 105 14.96 4.42 -4.61
C ALA A 105 14.83 3.02 -4.01
N LYS A 106 15.55 2.74 -2.91
CA LYS A 106 15.43 1.48 -2.18
C LYS A 106 14.01 1.27 -1.65
N ARG A 107 13.41 2.29 -1.04
CA ARG A 107 12.03 2.23 -0.50
C ARG A 107 11.02 1.85 -1.58
N TYR A 108 11.08 2.47 -2.77
CA TYR A 108 10.16 2.17 -3.86
C TYR A 108 10.38 0.77 -4.44
N LYS A 109 11.64 0.34 -4.60
CA LYS A 109 11.97 -1.03 -5.02
C LYS A 109 11.47 -2.08 -4.00
N ASP A 110 11.64 -1.82 -2.72
CA ASP A 110 11.15 -2.71 -1.67
C ASP A 110 9.61 -2.75 -1.64
N GLN A 111 8.94 -1.64 -1.91
CA GLN A 111 7.48 -1.59 -2.04
C GLN A 111 7.02 -2.41 -3.25
N GLN A 112 7.67 -2.27 -4.41
CA GLN A 112 7.37 -3.06 -5.60
C GLN A 112 7.57 -4.56 -5.34
N ARG A 113 8.69 -4.93 -4.69
CA ARG A 113 8.95 -6.32 -4.33
C ARG A 113 7.89 -6.89 -3.40
N ARG A 114 7.43 -6.14 -2.40
CA ARG A 114 6.32 -6.58 -1.53
C ARG A 114 5.06 -6.88 -2.31
N MET A 115 4.74 -6.09 -3.34
CA MET A 115 3.57 -6.36 -4.18
C MET A 115 3.66 -7.66 -4.98
N THR A 116 4.88 -8.12 -5.31
CA THR A 116 5.07 -9.42 -5.99
C THR A 116 5.04 -10.62 -5.04
N GLN A 117 5.15 -10.38 -3.74
CA GLN A 117 5.14 -11.44 -2.72
C GLN A 117 3.75 -11.75 -2.17
N VAL A 118 2.77 -10.89 -2.46
CA VAL A 118 1.37 -11.12 -2.06
C VAL A 118 0.81 -12.33 -2.80
N ASN A 119 0.31 -13.29 -2.06
CA ASN A 119 -0.28 -14.52 -2.58
C ASN A 119 -1.81 -14.48 -2.53
N SER A 120 -2.48 -15.52 -3.05
CA SER A 120 -3.93 -15.59 -3.10
C SER A 120 -4.60 -15.60 -1.72
N GLU A 121 -3.95 -16.18 -0.71
CA GLU A 121 -4.46 -16.20 0.67
C GLU A 121 -4.45 -14.80 1.28
N ASP A 122 -3.40 -14.01 1.02
CA ASP A 122 -3.31 -12.62 1.46
C ASP A 122 -4.41 -11.75 0.82
N VAL A 123 -4.65 -11.95 -0.50
CA VAL A 123 -5.72 -11.25 -1.22
C VAL A 123 -7.09 -11.61 -0.67
N TYR A 124 -7.33 -12.90 -0.43
CA TYR A 124 -8.56 -13.37 0.18
C TYR A 124 -8.77 -12.76 1.57
N GLN A 125 -7.75 -12.79 2.42
CA GLN A 125 -7.81 -12.19 3.75
C GLN A 125 -8.10 -10.69 3.69
N LEU A 126 -7.46 -9.96 2.77
CA LEU A 126 -7.71 -8.53 2.56
C LEU A 126 -9.17 -8.27 2.16
N TYR A 127 -9.70 -9.06 1.21
CA TYR A 127 -11.08 -8.91 0.76
C TYR A 127 -12.09 -9.21 1.87
N MET A 128 -11.88 -10.31 2.62
CA MET A 128 -12.75 -10.67 3.74
C MET A 128 -12.71 -9.61 4.84
N ASN A 129 -11.54 -9.06 5.16
CA ASN A 129 -11.43 -8.01 6.17
C ASN A 129 -12.10 -6.70 5.72
N SER A 130 -11.95 -6.33 4.45
CA SER A 130 -12.66 -5.17 3.90
C SER A 130 -14.20 -5.30 4.02
N PHE A 131 -14.71 -6.54 4.03
CA PHE A 131 -16.13 -6.81 4.20
C PHE A 131 -16.55 -6.83 5.67
N THR A 132 -15.79 -7.53 6.54
CA THR A 132 -16.13 -7.66 7.98
C THR A 132 -16.06 -6.33 8.71
N GLU A 133 -15.11 -5.46 8.37
CA GLU A 133 -14.96 -4.11 8.95
C GLU A 133 -16.15 -3.18 8.68
N LEU A 134 -16.97 -3.46 7.67
CA LEU A 134 -18.22 -2.72 7.43
C LEU A 134 -19.27 -2.97 8.52
N PHE A 135 -19.21 -4.11 9.18
CA PHE A 135 -20.17 -4.51 10.22
C PHE A 135 -19.64 -4.23 11.62
N ASP A 136 -18.36 -4.53 11.85
CA ASP A 136 -17.69 -4.32 13.13
C ASP A 136 -16.19 -4.10 12.93
N PRO A 137 -15.65 -2.93 13.32
CA PRO A 137 -14.23 -2.61 13.15
C PRO A 137 -13.28 -3.50 13.93
N HIS A 138 -13.80 -4.34 14.87
CA HIS A 138 -13.00 -5.29 15.65
C HIS A 138 -13.08 -6.72 15.11
N THR A 139 -13.90 -6.96 14.10
CA THR A 139 -14.03 -8.28 13.47
C THR A 139 -13.03 -8.44 12.34
N ASN A 140 -12.16 -9.44 12.45
CA ASN A 140 -11.15 -9.74 11.45
C ASN A 140 -11.18 -11.23 11.06
N TYR A 141 -11.09 -11.49 9.76
CA TYR A 141 -10.76 -12.80 9.25
C TYR A 141 -9.25 -13.00 9.33
N LEU A 142 -8.83 -14.11 9.88
CA LEU A 142 -7.43 -14.54 9.88
C LEU A 142 -7.30 -15.77 8.97
N SER A 143 -6.36 -15.72 8.03
CA SER A 143 -5.98 -16.91 7.28
C SER A 143 -5.44 -18.00 8.21
N PRO A 144 -5.41 -19.27 7.82
CA PRO A 144 -4.89 -20.36 8.66
C PRO A 144 -3.52 -20.04 9.24
N ARG A 145 -2.59 -19.55 8.42
CA ARG A 145 -1.25 -19.13 8.86
C ARG A 145 -1.28 -17.95 9.82
N SER A 146 -2.10 -16.94 9.53
CA SER A 146 -2.25 -15.77 10.41
C SER A 146 -2.88 -16.15 11.75
N SER A 147 -3.83 -17.09 11.73
CA SER A 147 -4.47 -17.63 12.94
C SER A 147 -3.48 -18.42 13.81
N GLU A 148 -2.62 -19.24 13.19
CA GLU A 148 -1.55 -19.94 13.93
C GLU A 148 -0.59 -18.96 14.61
N ASN A 149 -0.13 -17.94 13.88
CA ASN A 149 0.75 -16.90 14.43
C ASN A 149 0.06 -16.13 15.56
N PHE A 150 -1.21 -15.78 15.41
CA PHE A 150 -1.99 -15.12 16.43
C PHE A 150 -2.10 -15.99 17.69
N ASN A 151 -2.43 -17.28 17.53
CA ASN A 151 -2.54 -18.23 18.64
C ASN A 151 -1.20 -18.44 19.35
N MET A 152 -0.07 -18.51 18.63
CA MET A 152 1.26 -18.58 19.24
C MET A 152 1.55 -17.33 20.09
N ASN A 153 1.26 -16.14 19.56
CA ASN A 153 1.45 -14.89 20.29
C ASN A 153 0.57 -14.79 21.54
N MET A 154 -0.67 -15.25 21.44
CA MET A 154 -1.62 -15.22 22.57
C MET A 154 -1.28 -16.24 23.65
N ARG A 155 -0.76 -17.41 23.29
CA ARG A 155 -0.36 -18.45 24.27
C ARG A 155 0.95 -18.11 24.98
N LEU A 156 1.70 -17.12 24.51
CA LEU A 156 3.02 -16.73 25.05
C LEU A 156 4.02 -17.89 25.16
N SER A 157 3.77 -18.99 24.44
CA SER A 157 4.64 -20.17 24.41
C SER A 157 5.01 -20.47 22.96
N LEU A 158 6.29 -20.46 22.68
CA LEU A 158 6.87 -20.86 21.41
C LEU A 158 7.68 -22.14 21.62
N GLU A 159 7.21 -23.26 21.13
CA GLU A 159 7.98 -24.50 21.11
C GLU A 159 8.75 -24.55 19.78
N GLY A 160 10.04 -24.41 19.85
CA GLY A 160 10.93 -24.39 18.69
C GLY A 160 12.39 -24.45 19.06
N ILE A 161 13.27 -24.31 18.08
CA ILE A 161 14.73 -24.36 18.26
C ILE A 161 15.31 -23.14 18.99
N GLY A 162 14.48 -22.19 19.44
CA GLY A 162 14.92 -20.99 20.14
C GLY A 162 15.68 -19.97 19.29
N ALA A 163 15.62 -20.05 17.96
CA ALA A 163 16.26 -19.12 17.05
C ALA A 163 15.24 -18.07 16.54
N VAL A 164 15.56 -16.80 16.69
CA VAL A 164 14.84 -15.68 16.09
C VAL A 164 15.59 -15.23 14.85
N LEU A 165 14.97 -15.43 13.68
CA LEU A 165 15.51 -14.91 12.42
C LEU A 165 15.04 -13.47 12.25
N GLN A 166 15.96 -12.51 12.26
CA GLN A 166 15.67 -11.12 11.89
C GLN A 166 15.90 -10.94 10.39
N GLN A 167 14.91 -10.38 9.70
CA GLN A 167 15.04 -9.96 8.30
C GLN A 167 15.64 -8.56 8.20
#